data_ee023981aa44ffa974f443918d2736c3
#
_entry.id   ee023981aa44ffa974f443918d2736c3
#
_cell.length_a   1.000
_cell.length_b   1.000
_cell.length_c   1.000
_cell.angle_alpha   90.00
_cell.angle_beta   90.00
_cell.angle_gamma   90.00
#
_symmetry.space_group_name_H-M   'P 1'
#
loop_
_entity.id
_entity.type
_entity.pdbx_description
1 polymer ?
#
loop_
_entity_poly.entity_id
_entity_poly.type
_entity_poly.pdbx_seq_one_letter_code
_entity_poly.pdbx_strand_id
1 'polypeptide(L)'
;MMYLAPRDVSPATPPSPALRHHGSKSLYFSMLRERGSGAGRIDELTCLASRHFLSEKLREAATIDAGFPTDLRSLTRVLQDSHDETARGYRSYLDERQAGAPRRYFSCRSHALHFLRTVAPTKLVDGAWLFGLLQRWQDPRLAPLIRIYLEELGCGIAPQNHVLLYKQLLARYGCDQWQDGPDEHFTQGAVQLALAHNADEFLPELIGFNLGYEQLPLHLPITAYELNELNIDPYYFTLHVTIDNASTGHARKAAQSVLDCMPRIGDAADFHRRVGNGYQLNLVGMGTPQAVASFDLEQELRRIIVDKAAVGAQLHSD
;
A
#
# COMPACT_ATOMS: atom_id res chain seq x y z
N MET A 1 8.44 -40.58 30.65
CA MET A 1 8.73 -39.21 31.08
C MET A 1 10.11 -38.86 30.53
N MET A 2 10.17 -38.31 29.33
CA MET A 2 11.42 -38.00 28.63
C MET A 2 11.52 -36.47 28.54
N TYR A 3 12.45 -35.88 29.28
CA TYR A 3 12.77 -34.47 29.27
C TYR A 3 13.48 -34.16 27.96
N LEU A 4 12.87 -33.33 27.08
CA LEU A 4 13.55 -32.73 25.97
C LEU A 4 14.25 -31.45 26.47
N ALA A 5 15.57 -31.41 26.33
CA ALA A 5 16.40 -30.25 26.62
C ALA A 5 16.06 -29.05 25.71
N PRO A 6 16.21 -27.81 26.18
CA PRO A 6 15.98 -26.62 25.36
C PRO A 6 17.01 -26.58 24.21
N ARG A 7 16.54 -26.33 22.97
CA ARG A 7 17.43 -26.08 21.83
C ARG A 7 18.15 -24.75 22.06
N ASP A 8 19.46 -24.84 22.10
CA ASP A 8 20.35 -23.66 22.04
C ASP A 8 20.02 -22.84 20.77
N VAL A 9 19.57 -21.63 20.95
CA VAL A 9 19.41 -20.65 19.86
C VAL A 9 20.79 -20.07 19.62
N SER A 10 21.52 -20.63 18.66
CA SER A 10 22.75 -20.02 18.16
C SER A 10 22.50 -18.59 17.73
N PRO A 11 23.38 -17.63 18.04
CA PRO A 11 23.25 -16.24 17.57
C PRO A 11 23.20 -16.22 16.05
N ALA A 12 22.19 -15.53 15.49
CA ALA A 12 21.99 -15.38 14.06
C ALA A 12 23.27 -14.86 13.41
N THR A 13 23.79 -15.61 12.46
CA THR A 13 24.93 -15.21 11.61
C THR A 13 24.59 -13.86 10.95
N PRO A 14 25.48 -12.86 10.99
CA PRO A 14 25.22 -11.59 10.31
C PRO A 14 25.03 -11.84 8.81
N PRO A 15 24.05 -11.16 8.17
CA PRO A 15 23.74 -11.39 6.76
C PRO A 15 24.96 -11.13 5.89
N SER A 16 25.14 -11.95 4.86
CA SER A 16 26.20 -11.81 3.86
C SER A 16 26.20 -10.40 3.24
N PRO A 17 27.36 -9.81 2.92
CA PRO A 17 27.44 -8.48 2.31
C PRO A 17 26.60 -8.29 1.05
N ALA A 18 26.29 -9.36 0.31
CA ALA A 18 25.44 -9.35 -0.88
C ALA A 18 23.96 -9.01 -0.59
N LEU A 19 23.48 -9.19 0.67
CA LEU A 19 22.09 -8.92 1.06
C LEU A 19 21.87 -7.46 1.52
N ARG A 20 22.94 -6.66 1.68
CA ARG A 20 22.86 -5.36 2.38
C ARG A 20 22.38 -4.18 1.54
N HIS A 21 22.15 -4.31 0.23
CA HIS A 21 21.93 -3.14 -0.63
C HIS A 21 20.90 -3.32 -1.76
N HIS A 22 19.81 -4.03 -1.53
CA HIS A 22 18.68 -3.89 -2.45
C HIS A 22 17.83 -2.68 -2.00
N GLY A 23 17.91 -1.55 -2.72
CA GLY A 23 16.98 -0.45 -2.55
C GLY A 23 15.54 -0.92 -2.82
N SER A 24 14.58 -0.19 -2.28
CA SER A 24 13.12 -0.49 -2.44
C SER A 24 12.74 -0.68 -3.90
N LYS A 25 13.24 0.17 -4.80
CA LYS A 25 12.98 0.13 -6.24
C LYS A 25 13.52 -1.15 -6.90
N SER A 26 14.78 -1.51 -6.61
CA SER A 26 15.39 -2.73 -7.15
C SER A 26 14.65 -3.97 -6.71
N LEU A 27 14.31 -4.05 -5.42
CA LEU A 27 13.57 -5.16 -4.84
C LEU A 27 12.14 -5.26 -5.41
N TYR A 28 11.46 -4.12 -5.53
CA TYR A 28 10.13 -4.02 -6.14
C TYR A 28 10.11 -4.67 -7.53
N PHE A 29 11.02 -4.28 -8.41
CA PHE A 29 11.08 -4.84 -9.75
C PHE A 29 11.52 -6.30 -9.77
N SER A 30 12.42 -6.73 -8.88
CA SER A 30 12.81 -8.14 -8.79
C SER A 30 11.61 -9.01 -8.42
N MET A 31 10.81 -8.61 -7.44
CA MET A 31 9.59 -9.33 -7.05
C MET A 31 8.50 -9.36 -8.13
N LEU A 32 8.47 -8.37 -9.05
CA LEU A 32 7.52 -8.33 -10.16
C LEU A 32 7.97 -9.17 -11.36
N ARG A 33 9.28 -9.15 -11.72
CA ARG A 33 9.80 -9.78 -12.95
C ARG A 33 9.67 -11.29 -12.96
N GLU A 34 9.79 -11.93 -11.82
CA GLU A 34 9.81 -13.39 -11.73
C GLU A 34 8.43 -14.03 -11.92
N ARG A 35 7.38 -13.26 -11.92
CA ARG A 35 6.02 -13.73 -12.28
C ARG A 35 5.90 -14.14 -13.75
N GLY A 36 6.82 -13.69 -14.64
CA GLY A 36 6.81 -14.00 -16.07
C GLY A 36 7.46 -15.35 -16.46
N SER A 37 8.22 -15.98 -15.58
CA SER A 37 8.97 -17.21 -15.87
C SER A 37 8.24 -18.53 -15.59
N GLY A 38 6.93 -18.51 -15.38
CA GLY A 38 6.07 -19.71 -15.34
C GLY A 38 6.05 -20.50 -14.02
N ALA A 39 6.87 -20.15 -13.03
CA ALA A 39 6.96 -20.89 -11.76
C ALA A 39 6.17 -20.28 -10.60
N GLY A 40 5.64 -19.06 -10.72
CA GLY A 40 4.82 -18.41 -9.70
C GLY A 40 5.54 -18.08 -8.38
N ARG A 41 6.82 -18.39 -8.24
CA ARG A 41 7.66 -18.13 -7.06
C ARG A 41 8.87 -17.30 -7.47
N ILE A 42 9.25 -16.36 -6.59
CA ILE A 42 10.51 -15.61 -6.73
C ILE A 42 11.70 -16.54 -6.41
N ASP A 43 12.88 -16.22 -6.95
CA ASP A 43 14.09 -16.99 -6.62
C ASP A 43 14.44 -16.88 -5.12
N GLU A 44 15.29 -17.80 -4.65
CA GLU A 44 15.62 -17.87 -3.23
C GLU A 44 16.31 -16.59 -2.72
N LEU A 45 17.14 -15.94 -3.55
CA LEU A 45 17.84 -14.72 -3.15
C LEU A 45 16.87 -13.54 -3.03
N THR A 46 15.95 -13.38 -3.97
CA THR A 46 14.90 -12.37 -3.91
C THR A 46 13.97 -12.63 -2.72
N CYS A 47 13.65 -13.90 -2.42
CA CYS A 47 12.85 -14.27 -1.24
C CYS A 47 13.57 -13.88 0.06
N LEU A 48 14.84 -14.18 0.21
CA LEU A 48 15.65 -13.80 1.36
C LEU A 48 15.76 -12.27 1.50
N ALA A 49 16.01 -11.57 0.38
CA ALA A 49 16.08 -10.11 0.35
C ALA A 49 14.76 -9.46 0.76
N SER A 50 13.62 -9.96 0.24
CA SER A 50 12.28 -9.45 0.58
C SER A 50 11.93 -9.67 2.05
N ARG A 51 12.31 -10.81 2.63
CA ARG A 51 12.14 -11.12 4.05
C ARG A 51 12.98 -10.19 4.94
N HIS A 52 14.24 -9.96 4.58
CA HIS A 52 15.12 -9.04 5.30
C HIS A 52 14.58 -7.61 5.25
N PHE A 53 14.22 -7.13 4.06
CA PHE A 53 13.60 -5.82 3.86
C PHE A 53 12.34 -5.65 4.72
N LEU A 54 11.42 -6.62 4.68
CA LEU A 54 10.19 -6.57 5.48
C LEU A 54 10.49 -6.53 6.98
N SER A 55 11.47 -7.31 7.44
CA SER A 55 11.90 -7.30 8.85
C SER A 55 12.51 -5.95 9.26
N GLU A 56 13.22 -5.25 8.37
CA GLU A 56 13.72 -3.89 8.61
C GLU A 56 12.58 -2.89 8.69
N LYS A 57 11.62 -2.95 7.75
CA LYS A 57 10.47 -2.05 7.73
C LYS A 57 9.53 -2.27 8.93
N LEU A 58 9.39 -3.49 9.42
CA LEU A 58 8.66 -3.79 10.66
C LEU A 58 9.36 -3.22 11.90
N ARG A 59 10.70 -3.23 11.95
CA ARG A 59 11.44 -2.56 13.03
C ARG A 59 11.26 -1.05 12.99
N GLU A 60 11.24 -0.45 11.83
CA GLU A 60 10.91 0.97 11.63
C GLU A 60 9.46 1.25 12.07
N ALA A 61 8.49 0.46 11.61
CA ALA A 61 7.09 0.57 11.97
C ALA A 61 6.85 0.50 13.48
N ALA A 62 7.56 -0.40 14.18
CA ALA A 62 7.41 -0.57 15.64
C ALA A 62 7.79 0.67 16.46
N THR A 63 8.45 1.67 15.86
CA THR A 63 8.77 2.97 16.50
C THR A 63 7.68 4.01 16.31
N ILE A 64 6.66 3.74 15.48
CA ILE A 64 5.60 4.67 15.14
C ILE A 64 4.38 4.38 16.03
N ASP A 65 3.85 5.40 16.70
CA ASP A 65 2.56 5.29 17.38
C ASP A 65 1.43 5.67 16.40
N ALA A 66 0.72 4.64 15.92
CA ALA A 66 -0.42 4.82 15.02
C ALA A 66 -1.78 4.75 15.74
N GLY A 67 -1.79 4.76 17.06
CA GLY A 67 -3.04 4.65 17.84
C GLY A 67 -3.73 3.29 17.69
N PHE A 68 -2.97 2.21 17.40
CA PHE A 68 -3.56 0.87 17.30
C PHE A 68 -4.18 0.46 18.65
N PRO A 69 -5.45 -0.03 18.68
CA PRO A 69 -6.15 -0.28 19.93
C PRO A 69 -5.46 -1.39 20.77
N THR A 70 -5.34 -1.13 22.07
CA THR A 70 -4.78 -2.09 23.03
C THR A 70 -5.70 -3.28 23.30
N ASP A 71 -7.01 -3.14 23.06
CA ASP A 71 -8.00 -4.23 23.13
C ASP A 71 -8.68 -4.40 21.77
N LEU A 72 -8.45 -5.54 21.12
CA LEU A 72 -9.05 -5.87 19.82
C LEU A 72 -10.59 -5.92 19.85
N ARG A 73 -11.20 -6.09 21.03
CA ARG A 73 -12.67 -6.00 21.16
C ARG A 73 -13.20 -4.58 20.89
N SER A 74 -12.37 -3.57 21.08
CA SER A 74 -12.73 -2.18 20.75
C SER A 74 -12.50 -1.84 19.28
N LEU A 75 -11.91 -2.72 18.48
CA LEU A 75 -11.48 -2.46 17.10
C LEU A 75 -12.60 -1.90 16.22
N THR A 76 -13.77 -2.55 16.22
CA THR A 76 -14.91 -2.08 15.41
C THR A 76 -15.33 -0.65 15.77
N ARG A 77 -15.31 -0.30 17.05
CA ARG A 77 -15.63 1.05 17.49
C ARG A 77 -14.56 2.05 17.06
N VAL A 78 -13.29 1.71 17.22
CA VAL A 78 -12.17 2.57 16.82
C VAL A 78 -12.23 2.86 15.31
N LEU A 79 -12.55 1.86 14.48
CA LEU A 79 -12.72 2.04 13.04
C LEU A 79 -13.92 2.93 12.71
N GLN A 80 -15.03 2.79 13.43
CA GLN A 80 -16.20 3.65 13.25
C GLN A 80 -15.90 5.09 13.64
N ASP A 81 -15.23 5.30 14.77
CA ASP A 81 -14.83 6.63 15.24
C ASP A 81 -13.90 7.32 14.23
N SER A 82 -12.92 6.58 13.65
CA SER A 82 -12.01 7.06 12.60
C SER A 82 -12.77 7.43 11.32
N HIS A 83 -13.73 6.60 10.90
CA HIS A 83 -14.58 6.89 9.75
C HIS A 83 -15.40 8.17 9.95
N ASP A 84 -16.01 8.33 11.13
CA ASP A 84 -16.81 9.50 11.46
C ASP A 84 -15.95 10.77 11.54
N GLU A 85 -14.70 10.65 12.01
CA GLU A 85 -13.72 11.75 12.00
C GLU A 85 -13.37 12.15 10.57
N THR A 86 -13.08 11.18 9.71
CA THR A 86 -12.84 11.41 8.27
C THR A 86 -14.01 12.11 7.62
N ALA A 87 -15.24 11.67 7.89
CA ALA A 87 -16.44 12.29 7.35
C ALA A 87 -16.65 13.74 7.84
N ARG A 88 -16.34 14.02 9.12
CA ARG A 88 -16.36 15.39 9.67
C ARG A 88 -15.29 16.27 9.03
N GLY A 89 -14.06 15.75 8.92
CA GLY A 89 -12.94 16.47 8.31
C GLY A 89 -13.18 16.79 6.85
N TYR A 90 -13.82 15.88 6.10
CA TYR A 90 -14.16 16.13 4.70
C TYR A 90 -15.28 17.19 4.55
N ARG A 91 -16.30 17.18 5.40
CA ARG A 91 -17.31 18.26 5.42
C ARG A 91 -16.69 19.62 5.71
N SER A 92 -15.83 19.72 6.74
CA SER A 92 -15.10 20.96 7.03
C SER A 92 -14.29 21.45 5.84
N TYR A 93 -13.58 20.53 5.15
CA TYR A 93 -12.85 20.86 3.94
C TYR A 93 -13.77 21.43 2.84
N LEU A 94 -14.94 20.83 2.60
CA LEU A 94 -15.89 21.32 1.60
C LEU A 94 -16.43 22.72 1.96
N ASP A 95 -16.75 22.97 3.23
CA ASP A 95 -17.19 24.28 3.70
C ASP A 95 -16.11 25.36 3.50
N GLU A 96 -14.84 25.01 3.81
CA GLU A 96 -13.69 25.88 3.55
C GLU A 96 -13.55 26.20 2.05
N ARG A 97 -13.69 25.18 1.19
CA ARG A 97 -13.64 25.35 -0.29
C ARG A 97 -14.77 26.25 -0.79
N GLN A 98 -16.00 26.08 -0.30
CA GLN A 98 -17.13 26.92 -0.62
C GLN A 98 -16.93 28.38 -0.18
N ALA A 99 -16.22 28.56 0.94
CA ALA A 99 -15.84 29.90 1.43
C ALA A 99 -14.65 30.52 0.66
N GLY A 100 -14.11 29.86 -0.36
CA GLY A 100 -13.04 30.37 -1.21
C GLY A 100 -11.61 30.00 -0.77
N ALA A 101 -11.46 29.09 0.19
CA ALA A 101 -10.12 28.61 0.55
C ALA A 101 -9.44 27.89 -0.63
N PRO A 102 -8.09 27.92 -0.76
CA PRO A 102 -7.38 27.24 -1.83
C PRO A 102 -7.47 25.71 -1.68
N ARG A 103 -7.14 24.97 -2.74
CA ARG A 103 -6.94 23.52 -2.66
C ARG A 103 -5.90 23.17 -1.62
N ARG A 104 -6.11 22.06 -0.92
CA ARG A 104 -5.22 21.60 0.17
C ARG A 104 -3.96 20.91 -0.37
N TYR A 105 -4.10 20.15 -1.48
CA TYR A 105 -3.03 19.31 -1.99
C TYR A 105 -2.42 19.85 -3.29
N PHE A 106 -3.24 20.16 -4.28
CA PHE A 106 -2.70 20.42 -5.61
C PHE A 106 -2.81 21.90 -5.99
N SER A 107 -1.68 22.60 -6.00
CA SER A 107 -1.62 24.01 -6.44
C SER A 107 -2.01 24.19 -7.91
N CYS A 108 -1.71 23.20 -8.77
CA CYS A 108 -2.00 23.21 -10.20
C CYS A 108 -2.13 21.79 -10.75
N ARG A 109 -2.51 21.68 -12.03
CA ARG A 109 -2.66 20.40 -12.73
C ARG A 109 -1.35 19.60 -12.77
N SER A 110 -0.20 20.23 -13.01
CA SER A 110 1.11 19.56 -13.02
C SER A 110 1.45 18.95 -11.67
N HIS A 111 1.08 19.62 -10.57
CA HIS A 111 1.23 19.08 -9.21
C HIS A 111 0.43 17.80 -9.02
N ALA A 112 -0.82 17.77 -9.47
CA ALA A 112 -1.66 16.57 -9.39
C ALA A 112 -1.09 15.41 -10.25
N LEU A 113 -0.57 15.71 -11.44
CA LEU A 113 0.06 14.70 -12.31
C LEU A 113 1.38 14.18 -11.71
N HIS A 114 2.17 15.05 -11.07
CA HIS A 114 3.34 14.63 -10.29
C HIS A 114 2.94 13.66 -9.18
N PHE A 115 1.91 13.99 -8.39
CA PHE A 115 1.39 13.10 -7.35
C PHE A 115 0.99 11.73 -7.91
N LEU A 116 0.26 11.68 -9.03
CA LEU A 116 -0.13 10.40 -9.64
C LEU A 116 1.09 9.54 -10.00
N ARG A 117 2.17 10.13 -10.53
CA ARG A 117 3.41 9.40 -10.82
C ARG A 117 4.12 8.93 -9.55
N THR A 118 4.16 9.79 -8.54
CA THR A 118 4.87 9.52 -7.27
C THR A 118 4.28 8.34 -6.53
N VAL A 119 2.94 8.21 -6.49
CA VAL A 119 2.26 7.11 -5.79
C VAL A 119 2.05 5.86 -6.67
N ALA A 120 2.42 5.92 -7.95
CA ALA A 120 2.18 4.84 -8.90
C ALA A 120 2.78 3.48 -8.46
N PRO A 121 4.01 3.38 -7.93
CA PRO A 121 4.55 2.09 -7.49
C PRO A 121 3.69 1.40 -6.43
N THR A 122 3.04 2.16 -5.56
CA THR A 122 2.12 1.64 -4.54
C THR A 122 0.80 1.19 -5.17
N LYS A 123 0.22 2.02 -6.06
CA LYS A 123 -1.10 1.78 -6.64
C LYS A 123 -1.11 0.71 -7.74
N LEU A 124 0.01 0.46 -8.38
CA LEU A 124 0.15 -0.58 -9.40
C LEU A 124 0.32 -1.99 -8.84
N VAL A 125 0.41 -2.14 -7.53
CA VAL A 125 0.42 -3.41 -6.80
C VAL A 125 -0.69 -3.48 -5.75
N ASP A 126 -1.75 -2.69 -5.94
CA ASP A 126 -2.90 -2.61 -5.05
C ASP A 126 -3.51 -4.01 -4.82
N GLY A 127 -3.75 -4.36 -3.56
CA GLY A 127 -4.21 -5.70 -3.15
C GLY A 127 -3.14 -6.80 -3.16
N ALA A 128 -1.94 -6.55 -3.72
CA ALA A 128 -0.95 -7.61 -3.92
C ALA A 128 -0.49 -8.30 -2.62
N TRP A 129 -0.50 -7.62 -1.48
CA TRP A 129 -0.13 -8.20 -0.17
C TRP A 129 -0.97 -9.42 0.19
N LEU A 130 -2.20 -9.55 -0.33
CA LEU A 130 -3.11 -10.65 -0.06
C LEU A 130 -2.88 -11.87 -0.95
N PHE A 131 -2.10 -11.74 -2.03
CA PHE A 131 -1.88 -12.82 -3.01
C PHE A 131 -1.37 -14.12 -2.38
N GLY A 132 -0.44 -14.04 -1.42
CA GLY A 132 0.13 -15.20 -0.75
C GLY A 132 -0.91 -16.05 0.00
N LEU A 133 -2.03 -15.46 0.42
CA LEU A 133 -3.11 -16.15 1.12
C LEU A 133 -3.86 -17.15 0.24
N LEU A 134 -3.77 -17.03 -1.08
CA LEU A 134 -4.39 -17.99 -2.01
C LEU A 134 -3.84 -19.40 -1.84
N GLN A 135 -2.63 -19.58 -1.32
CA GLN A 135 -2.07 -20.90 -0.99
C GLN A 135 -2.77 -21.53 0.23
N ARG A 136 -3.49 -20.74 1.02
CA ARG A 136 -4.21 -21.14 2.24
C ARG A 136 -5.73 -21.01 2.09
N TRP A 137 -6.23 -21.13 0.87
CA TRP A 137 -7.66 -20.98 0.53
C TRP A 137 -8.60 -21.89 1.34
N GLN A 138 -8.08 -22.98 1.90
CA GLN A 138 -8.83 -23.92 2.73
C GLN A 138 -9.06 -23.42 4.17
N ASP A 139 -8.37 -22.37 4.61
CA ASP A 139 -8.54 -21.80 5.95
C ASP A 139 -9.71 -20.81 5.93
N PRO A 140 -10.86 -21.16 6.55
CA PRO A 140 -12.05 -20.29 6.49
C PRO A 140 -11.86 -18.94 7.16
N ARG A 141 -10.87 -18.80 8.07
CA ARG A 141 -10.56 -17.55 8.74
C ARG A 141 -9.97 -16.51 7.78
N LEU A 142 -9.35 -16.96 6.69
CA LEU A 142 -8.74 -16.11 5.66
C LEU A 142 -9.70 -15.78 4.52
N ALA A 143 -10.89 -16.40 4.47
CA ALA A 143 -11.86 -16.17 3.41
C ALA A 143 -12.26 -14.69 3.23
N PRO A 144 -12.44 -13.87 4.29
CA PRO A 144 -12.72 -12.45 4.11
C PRO A 144 -11.57 -11.68 3.42
N LEU A 145 -10.31 -11.99 3.75
CA LEU A 145 -9.14 -11.37 3.13
C LEU A 145 -8.97 -11.78 1.68
N ILE A 146 -9.18 -13.07 1.36
CA ILE A 146 -9.19 -13.56 -0.01
C ILE A 146 -10.31 -12.89 -0.81
N ARG A 147 -11.45 -12.62 -0.18
CA ARG A 147 -12.55 -11.88 -0.79
C ARG A 147 -12.15 -10.45 -1.13
N ILE A 148 -11.50 -9.73 -0.22
CA ILE A 148 -10.94 -8.39 -0.49
C ILE A 148 -10.01 -8.46 -1.70
N TYR A 149 -9.06 -9.41 -1.73
CA TYR A 149 -8.16 -9.58 -2.87
C TYR A 149 -8.87 -9.73 -4.22
N LEU A 150 -9.93 -10.54 -4.27
CA LEU A 150 -10.72 -10.72 -5.49
C LEU A 150 -11.48 -9.44 -5.89
N GLU A 151 -11.95 -8.69 -4.91
CA GLU A 151 -12.64 -7.40 -5.12
C GLU A 151 -11.63 -6.34 -5.62
N GLU A 152 -10.39 -6.30 -5.13
CA GLU A 152 -9.31 -5.47 -5.68
C GLU A 152 -9.02 -5.79 -7.16
N LEU A 153 -9.14 -7.05 -7.54
CA LEU A 153 -9.05 -7.49 -8.94
C LEU A 153 -10.36 -7.30 -9.74
N GLY A 154 -11.36 -6.62 -9.15
CA GLY A 154 -12.66 -6.37 -9.77
C GLY A 154 -13.50 -7.64 -9.94
N CYS A 155 -13.27 -8.70 -9.16
CA CYS A 155 -13.93 -10.00 -9.30
C CYS A 155 -13.88 -10.55 -10.74
N GLY A 156 -12.84 -10.25 -11.50
CA GLY A 156 -12.67 -10.62 -12.91
C GLY A 156 -13.30 -9.63 -13.91
N ILE A 157 -13.87 -8.51 -13.44
CA ILE A 157 -14.46 -7.46 -14.27
C ILE A 157 -13.39 -6.37 -14.49
N ALA A 158 -12.78 -6.31 -15.67
CA ALA A 158 -11.66 -5.42 -15.96
C ALA A 158 -11.91 -3.93 -15.62
N PRO A 159 -13.07 -3.31 -15.90
CA PRO A 159 -13.37 -1.94 -15.49
C PRO A 159 -13.47 -1.70 -13.98
N GLN A 160 -13.42 -2.74 -13.16
CA GLN A 160 -13.42 -2.67 -11.70
C GLN A 160 -12.10 -3.11 -11.09
N ASN A 161 -11.12 -3.51 -11.90
CA ASN A 161 -9.80 -3.91 -11.43
C ASN A 161 -8.97 -2.65 -11.11
N HIS A 162 -8.59 -2.48 -9.85
CA HIS A 162 -7.93 -1.27 -9.36
C HIS A 162 -6.59 -1.01 -10.06
N VAL A 163 -5.78 -2.03 -10.27
CA VAL A 163 -4.50 -1.91 -10.97
C VAL A 163 -4.70 -1.50 -12.42
N LEU A 164 -5.70 -2.06 -13.12
CA LEU A 164 -6.00 -1.68 -14.51
C LEU A 164 -6.54 -0.26 -14.59
N LEU A 165 -7.41 0.14 -13.67
CA LEU A 165 -7.92 1.52 -13.57
C LEU A 165 -6.78 2.51 -13.38
N TYR A 166 -5.84 2.20 -12.48
CA TYR A 166 -4.70 3.09 -12.25
C TYR A 166 -3.76 3.16 -13.46
N LYS A 167 -3.48 2.03 -14.12
CA LYS A 167 -2.73 2.02 -15.39
C LYS A 167 -3.38 2.89 -16.46
N GLN A 168 -4.70 2.79 -16.62
CA GLN A 168 -5.44 3.61 -17.57
C GLN A 168 -5.40 5.10 -17.22
N LEU A 169 -5.47 5.43 -15.91
CA LEU A 169 -5.33 6.81 -15.44
C LEU A 169 -3.96 7.37 -15.77
N LEU A 170 -2.87 6.64 -15.52
CA LEU A 170 -1.51 7.07 -15.87
C LEU A 170 -1.36 7.26 -17.38
N ALA A 171 -1.78 6.29 -18.20
CA ALA A 171 -1.68 6.35 -19.65
C ALA A 171 -2.47 7.54 -20.22
N ARG A 172 -3.70 7.77 -19.71
CA ARG A 172 -4.57 8.89 -20.16
C ARG A 172 -3.92 10.26 -19.99
N TYR A 173 -3.08 10.42 -18.97
CA TYR A 173 -2.46 11.71 -18.65
C TYR A 173 -0.95 11.76 -18.91
N GLY A 174 -0.38 10.77 -19.62
CA GLY A 174 1.04 10.73 -19.95
C GLY A 174 1.95 10.61 -18.73
N CYS A 175 1.51 9.82 -17.73
CA CYS A 175 2.23 9.57 -16.48
C CYS A 175 2.95 8.22 -16.46
N ASP A 176 3.23 7.62 -17.62
CA ASP A 176 3.79 6.26 -17.74
C ASP A 176 5.25 6.15 -17.27
N GLN A 177 5.97 7.27 -17.13
CA GLN A 177 7.38 7.31 -16.72
C GLN A 177 7.57 7.28 -15.19
N TRP A 178 6.64 6.67 -14.45
CA TRP A 178 6.74 6.53 -12.99
C TRP A 178 7.92 5.65 -12.55
N GLN A 179 8.39 4.76 -13.42
CA GLN A 179 9.53 3.86 -13.16
C GLN A 179 10.84 4.62 -12.90
N ASP A 180 10.97 5.86 -13.40
CA ASP A 180 12.17 6.66 -13.26
C ASP A 180 12.26 7.37 -11.90
N GLY A 181 11.20 7.30 -11.10
CA GLY A 181 11.14 7.87 -9.75
C GLY A 181 12.25 7.37 -8.82
N PRO A 182 12.59 8.13 -7.77
CA PRO A 182 13.59 7.77 -6.78
C PRO A 182 13.15 6.59 -5.91
N ASP A 183 14.10 5.99 -5.18
CA ASP A 183 13.92 4.74 -4.43
C ASP A 183 12.78 4.81 -3.41
N GLU A 184 12.62 5.94 -2.73
CA GLU A 184 11.58 6.14 -1.71
C GLU A 184 10.15 6.03 -2.24
N HIS A 185 9.90 6.29 -3.53
CA HIS A 185 8.57 6.11 -4.13
C HIS A 185 8.12 4.65 -4.14
N PHE A 186 9.08 3.71 -4.11
CA PHE A 186 8.83 2.27 -4.23
C PHE A 186 8.66 1.56 -2.88
N THR A 187 8.94 2.24 -1.77
CA THR A 187 8.98 1.60 -0.44
C THR A 187 7.66 0.90 -0.10
N GLN A 188 6.53 1.59 -0.23
CA GLN A 188 5.22 0.99 0.07
C GLN A 188 4.85 -0.15 -0.89
N GLY A 189 5.11 0.02 -2.20
CA GLY A 189 4.88 -1.07 -3.15
C GLY A 189 5.78 -2.29 -2.89
N ALA A 190 7.04 -2.07 -2.48
CA ALA A 190 7.93 -3.16 -2.08
C ALA A 190 7.47 -3.86 -0.80
N VAL A 191 6.92 -3.13 0.18
CA VAL A 191 6.28 -3.71 1.39
C VAL A 191 5.12 -4.61 1.01
N GLN A 192 4.22 -4.15 0.14
CA GLN A 192 3.07 -4.94 -0.33
C GLN A 192 3.50 -6.25 -0.99
N LEU A 193 4.48 -6.18 -1.90
CA LEU A 193 5.00 -7.37 -2.57
C LEU A 193 5.75 -8.29 -1.61
N ALA A 194 6.54 -7.74 -0.68
CA ALA A 194 7.25 -8.54 0.31
C ALA A 194 6.29 -9.29 1.24
N LEU A 195 5.17 -8.67 1.67
CA LEU A 195 4.10 -9.35 2.41
C LEU A 195 3.48 -10.47 1.58
N ALA A 196 3.22 -10.24 0.28
CA ALA A 196 2.67 -11.26 -0.61
C ALA A 196 3.54 -12.52 -0.72
N HIS A 197 4.86 -12.34 -0.79
CA HIS A 197 5.81 -13.44 -0.95
C HIS A 197 6.18 -14.15 0.37
N ASN A 198 5.93 -13.51 1.50
CA ASN A 198 6.25 -14.04 2.83
C ASN A 198 4.99 -14.19 3.72
N ALA A 199 3.82 -14.38 3.13
CA ALA A 199 2.52 -14.38 3.82
C ALA A 199 2.41 -15.41 4.96
N ASP A 200 3.09 -16.56 4.85
CA ASP A 200 3.04 -17.60 5.89
C ASP A 200 3.78 -17.17 7.16
N GLU A 201 4.94 -16.55 7.01
CA GLU A 201 5.78 -16.12 8.13
C GLU A 201 5.25 -14.85 8.79
N PHE A 202 4.73 -13.92 7.99
CA PHE A 202 4.27 -12.60 8.42
C PHE A 202 2.74 -12.46 8.40
N LEU A 203 2.01 -13.56 8.62
CA LEU A 203 0.56 -13.53 8.57
C LEU A 203 -0.09 -12.51 9.52
N PRO A 204 0.30 -12.38 10.80
CA PRO A 204 -0.27 -11.36 11.67
C PRO A 204 0.02 -9.93 11.20
N GLU A 205 1.23 -9.66 10.71
CA GLU A 205 1.62 -8.36 10.16
C GLU A 205 0.86 -8.06 8.86
N LEU A 206 0.65 -9.06 8.00
CA LEU A 206 -0.16 -8.93 6.78
C LEU A 206 -1.61 -8.56 7.13
N ILE A 207 -2.22 -9.23 8.12
CA ILE A 207 -3.57 -8.93 8.60
C ILE A 207 -3.64 -7.49 9.13
N GLY A 208 -2.63 -7.06 9.88
CA GLY A 208 -2.53 -5.70 10.40
C GLY A 208 -2.34 -4.66 9.31
N PHE A 209 -1.48 -4.94 8.33
CA PHE A 209 -1.28 -4.09 7.16
C PHE A 209 -2.58 -3.89 6.38
N ASN A 210 -3.28 -5.00 6.09
CA ASN A 210 -4.58 -4.95 5.43
C ASN A 210 -5.59 -4.12 6.21
N LEU A 211 -5.66 -4.28 7.55
CA LEU A 211 -6.55 -3.49 8.38
C LEU A 211 -6.30 -1.99 8.28
N GLY A 212 -5.02 -1.57 8.24
CA GLY A 212 -4.66 -0.16 8.10
C GLY A 212 -4.91 0.38 6.69
N TYR A 213 -4.66 -0.44 5.66
CA TYR A 213 -4.80 -0.05 4.27
C TYR A 213 -6.27 0.12 3.84
N GLU A 214 -7.17 -0.71 4.35
CA GLU A 214 -8.60 -0.70 4.02
C GLU A 214 -9.42 0.36 4.79
N GLN A 215 -8.77 1.22 5.56
CA GLN A 215 -9.46 2.35 6.17
C GLN A 215 -9.58 3.50 5.17
N LEU A 216 -10.66 4.27 5.30
CA LEU A 216 -10.88 5.47 4.50
C LEU A 216 -10.13 6.67 5.12
N PRO A 217 -8.93 7.05 4.64
CA PRO A 217 -8.24 8.21 5.16
C PRO A 217 -8.80 9.50 4.53
N LEU A 218 -8.76 10.60 5.28
CA LEU A 218 -9.27 11.90 4.84
C LEU A 218 -8.68 12.39 3.51
N HIS A 219 -7.46 11.98 3.20
CA HIS A 219 -6.82 12.43 1.95
C HIS A 219 -7.47 11.84 0.69
N LEU A 220 -8.12 10.68 0.74
CA LEU A 220 -8.74 10.07 -0.44
C LEU A 220 -9.90 10.92 -1.01
N PRO A 221 -10.93 11.29 -0.23
CA PRO A 221 -12.01 12.12 -0.76
C PRO A 221 -11.54 13.52 -1.18
N ILE A 222 -10.57 14.11 -0.47
CA ILE A 222 -10.00 15.41 -0.85
C ILE A 222 -9.22 15.28 -2.18
N THR A 223 -8.41 14.23 -2.35
CA THR A 223 -7.72 13.96 -3.61
C THR A 223 -8.71 13.82 -4.77
N ALA A 224 -9.77 13.02 -4.60
CA ALA A 224 -10.80 12.85 -5.62
C ALA A 224 -11.45 14.19 -6.00
N TYR A 225 -11.79 15.01 -5.02
CA TYR A 225 -12.39 16.32 -5.22
C TYR A 225 -11.47 17.25 -6.03
N GLU A 226 -10.20 17.37 -5.61
CA GLU A 226 -9.23 18.29 -6.24
C GLU A 226 -8.80 17.83 -7.64
N LEU A 227 -8.71 16.51 -7.88
CA LEU A 227 -8.48 15.97 -9.23
C LEU A 227 -9.61 16.37 -10.18
N ASN A 228 -10.87 16.25 -9.73
CA ASN A 228 -12.03 16.65 -10.51
C ASN A 228 -12.01 18.16 -10.85
N GLU A 229 -11.68 19.03 -9.90
CA GLU A 229 -11.50 20.47 -10.15
C GLU A 229 -10.41 20.76 -11.18
N LEU A 230 -9.38 19.91 -11.28
CA LEU A 230 -8.27 20.04 -12.23
C LEU A 230 -8.52 19.33 -13.58
N ASN A 231 -9.75 18.86 -13.82
CA ASN A 231 -10.13 18.08 -15.00
C ASN A 231 -9.27 16.82 -15.18
N ILE A 232 -8.98 16.14 -14.08
CA ILE A 232 -8.35 14.82 -14.02
C ILE A 232 -9.41 13.85 -13.50
N ASP A 233 -9.56 12.71 -14.18
CA ASP A 233 -10.55 11.68 -13.82
C ASP A 233 -10.31 11.18 -12.38
N PRO A 234 -11.25 11.42 -11.45
CA PRO A 234 -11.10 11.04 -10.05
C PRO A 234 -11.54 9.59 -9.77
N TYR A 235 -12.00 8.84 -10.78
CA TYR A 235 -12.75 7.60 -10.60
C TYR A 235 -12.01 6.57 -9.75
N TYR A 236 -10.71 6.39 -9.96
CA TYR A 236 -9.90 5.48 -9.14
C TYR A 236 -10.00 5.80 -7.64
N PHE A 237 -9.87 7.08 -7.26
CA PHE A 237 -9.94 7.51 -5.87
C PHE A 237 -11.36 7.49 -5.33
N THR A 238 -12.35 7.85 -6.14
CA THR A 238 -13.77 7.82 -5.76
C THR A 238 -14.25 6.39 -5.50
N LEU A 239 -13.75 5.42 -6.27
CA LEU A 239 -14.06 4.00 -6.06
C LEU A 239 -13.66 3.56 -4.65
N HIS A 240 -12.44 3.87 -4.20
CA HIS A 240 -11.96 3.56 -2.85
C HIS A 240 -12.80 4.24 -1.76
N VAL A 241 -13.22 5.51 -1.95
CA VAL A 241 -14.15 6.17 -1.02
C VAL A 241 -15.45 5.38 -0.85
N THR A 242 -15.90 4.67 -1.88
CA THR A 242 -17.14 3.92 -1.87
C THR A 242 -17.00 2.55 -1.21
N ILE A 243 -15.89 1.83 -1.46
CA ILE A 243 -15.72 0.45 -1.03
C ILE A 243 -15.06 0.31 0.36
N ASP A 244 -14.24 1.28 0.79
CA ASP A 244 -13.50 1.24 2.07
C ASP A 244 -14.35 1.82 3.22
N ASN A 245 -15.63 1.48 3.25
CA ASN A 245 -16.51 1.95 4.31
C ASN A 245 -16.52 1.02 5.53
N ALA A 246 -16.70 1.61 6.73
CA ALA A 246 -16.65 0.90 8.01
C ALA A 246 -17.86 -0.01 8.25
N SER A 247 -18.99 0.18 7.53
CA SER A 247 -20.24 -0.53 7.81
C SER A 247 -20.36 -1.88 7.09
N THR A 248 -19.98 -1.95 5.82
CA THR A 248 -20.14 -3.16 4.98
C THR A 248 -18.94 -3.44 4.08
N GLY A 249 -18.00 -2.48 3.97
CA GLY A 249 -16.86 -2.51 3.06
C GLY A 249 -15.66 -3.33 3.55
N HIS A 250 -14.52 -3.06 2.94
CA HIS A 250 -13.26 -3.74 3.20
C HIS A 250 -12.79 -3.56 4.65
N ALA A 251 -12.94 -2.36 5.23
CA ALA A 251 -12.54 -2.09 6.62
C ALA A 251 -13.22 -3.04 7.63
N ARG A 252 -14.52 -3.33 7.45
CA ARG A 252 -15.22 -4.29 8.31
C ARG A 252 -14.72 -5.73 8.13
N LYS A 253 -14.49 -6.16 6.88
CA LYS A 253 -13.96 -7.49 6.58
C LYS A 253 -12.55 -7.65 7.17
N ALA A 254 -11.72 -6.61 7.07
CA ALA A 254 -10.39 -6.58 7.65
C ALA A 254 -10.43 -6.72 9.18
N ALA A 255 -11.29 -5.95 9.87
CA ALA A 255 -11.49 -6.06 11.31
C ALA A 255 -11.96 -7.44 11.75
N GLN A 256 -12.92 -8.03 11.01
CA GLN A 256 -13.39 -9.40 11.30
C GLN A 256 -12.26 -10.41 11.16
N SER A 257 -11.40 -10.27 10.15
CA SER A 257 -10.26 -11.17 9.94
C SER A 257 -9.26 -11.13 11.09
N VAL A 258 -9.04 -9.96 11.72
CA VAL A 258 -8.21 -9.85 12.93
C VAL A 258 -8.79 -10.71 14.05
N LEU A 259 -10.11 -10.63 14.28
CA LEU A 259 -10.79 -11.38 15.34
C LEU A 259 -10.82 -12.88 15.07
N ASP A 260 -11.09 -13.29 13.83
CA ASP A 260 -11.18 -14.69 13.42
C ASP A 260 -9.81 -15.40 13.46
N CYS A 261 -8.73 -14.66 13.18
CA CYS A 261 -7.36 -15.17 13.18
C CYS A 261 -6.70 -15.12 14.56
N MET A 262 -7.32 -14.46 15.54
CA MET A 262 -6.75 -14.40 16.90
C MET A 262 -6.58 -15.81 17.48
N PRO A 263 -5.40 -16.18 18.02
CA PRO A 263 -5.17 -17.47 18.59
C PRO A 263 -6.11 -17.76 19.76
N ARG A 264 -6.79 -18.90 19.76
CA ARG A 264 -7.56 -19.40 20.91
C ARG A 264 -6.66 -20.12 21.90
N ILE A 265 -5.55 -20.65 21.43
CA ILE A 265 -4.50 -21.32 22.20
C ILE A 265 -3.17 -20.77 21.67
N GLY A 266 -2.31 -20.32 22.57
CA GLY A 266 -1.03 -19.71 22.21
C GLY A 266 -0.89 -18.28 22.70
N ASP A 267 0.06 -17.55 22.13
CA ASP A 267 0.38 -16.19 22.56
C ASP A 267 -0.48 -15.14 21.82
N ALA A 268 -1.64 -14.83 22.40
CA ALA A 268 -2.53 -13.79 21.90
C ALA A 268 -1.88 -12.38 22.01
N ALA A 269 -0.97 -12.17 22.96
CA ALA A 269 -0.28 -10.89 23.12
C ALA A 269 0.75 -10.68 22.00
N ASP A 270 1.48 -11.74 21.62
CA ASP A 270 2.37 -11.69 20.45
C ASP A 270 1.59 -11.46 19.16
N PHE A 271 0.49 -12.15 18.96
CA PHE A 271 -0.38 -11.92 17.80
C PHE A 271 -0.85 -10.45 17.73
N HIS A 272 -1.35 -9.92 18.85
CA HIS A 272 -1.80 -8.53 18.94
C HIS A 272 -0.68 -7.55 18.59
N ARG A 273 0.50 -7.73 19.16
CA ARG A 273 1.68 -6.91 18.90
C ARG A 273 2.07 -6.95 17.41
N ARG A 274 2.09 -8.13 16.81
CA ARG A 274 2.43 -8.34 15.40
C ARG A 274 1.39 -7.71 14.45
N VAL A 275 0.11 -7.83 14.75
CA VAL A 275 -0.96 -7.13 14.01
C VAL A 275 -0.77 -5.61 14.12
N GLY A 276 -0.47 -5.09 15.30
CA GLY A 276 -0.15 -3.67 15.50
C GLY A 276 1.03 -3.20 14.67
N ASN A 277 2.13 -3.97 14.63
CA ASN A 277 3.29 -3.65 13.79
C ASN A 277 2.92 -3.63 12.30
N GLY A 278 2.10 -4.58 11.85
CA GLY A 278 1.59 -4.60 10.48
C GLY A 278 0.71 -3.40 10.16
N TYR A 279 -0.15 -2.99 11.08
CA TYR A 279 -0.95 -1.78 10.94
C TYR A 279 -0.09 -0.52 10.76
N GLN A 280 0.98 -0.41 11.56
CA GLN A 280 1.92 0.70 11.51
C GLN A 280 2.77 0.72 10.23
N LEU A 281 2.97 -0.42 9.53
CA LEU A 281 3.66 -0.47 8.24
C LEU A 281 3.06 0.46 7.18
N ASN A 282 1.77 0.79 7.28
CA ASN A 282 1.12 1.75 6.38
C ASN A 282 1.71 3.16 6.48
N LEU A 283 2.41 3.47 7.57
CA LEU A 283 3.02 4.78 7.82
C LEU A 283 4.52 4.81 7.48
N VAL A 284 5.10 3.68 7.06
CA VAL A 284 6.51 3.58 6.69
C VAL A 284 6.72 4.03 5.25
N GLY A 285 7.75 4.84 5.01
CA GLY A 285 8.07 5.38 3.70
C GLY A 285 7.22 6.60 3.32
N MET A 286 7.07 6.83 2.02
CA MET A 286 6.38 8.01 1.50
C MET A 286 4.86 7.83 1.50
N GLY A 287 4.16 8.59 2.33
CA GLY A 287 2.70 8.71 2.31
C GLY A 287 2.22 9.87 1.43
N THR A 288 0.88 10.07 1.37
CA THR A 288 0.27 11.15 0.58
C THR A 288 0.81 12.54 0.92
N PRO A 289 0.98 12.96 2.20
CA PRO A 289 1.51 14.28 2.51
C PRO A 289 2.91 14.50 1.94
N GLN A 290 3.79 13.52 2.04
CA GLN A 290 5.15 13.58 1.51
C GLN A 290 5.16 13.60 -0.02
N ALA A 291 4.31 12.80 -0.66
CA ALA A 291 4.17 12.78 -2.13
C ALA A 291 3.66 14.13 -2.67
N VAL A 292 2.72 14.77 -1.97
CA VAL A 292 2.27 16.13 -2.29
C VAL A 292 3.40 17.14 -2.06
N ALA A 293 4.07 17.10 -0.93
CA ALA A 293 5.14 18.05 -0.57
C ALA A 293 6.40 17.92 -1.44
N SER A 294 6.61 16.79 -2.11
CA SER A 294 7.77 16.56 -2.99
C SER A 294 7.69 17.29 -4.33
N PHE A 295 6.56 17.96 -4.65
CA PHE A 295 6.39 18.67 -5.91
C PHE A 295 7.28 19.92 -5.99
N ASP A 296 8.11 19.96 -7.02
CA ASP A 296 8.89 21.14 -7.42
C ASP A 296 8.49 21.54 -8.84
N LEU A 297 7.91 22.74 -8.99
CA LEU A 297 7.41 23.23 -10.27
C LEU A 297 8.50 23.40 -11.31
N GLU A 298 9.69 23.83 -10.90
CA GLU A 298 10.81 24.07 -11.82
C GLU A 298 11.39 22.75 -12.33
N GLN A 299 11.56 21.77 -11.45
CA GLN A 299 11.98 20.42 -11.84
C GLN A 299 10.96 19.79 -12.78
N GLU A 300 9.67 19.91 -12.49
CA GLU A 300 8.61 19.37 -13.34
C GLU A 300 8.59 20.04 -14.72
N LEU A 301 8.79 21.36 -14.78
CA LEU A 301 8.90 22.08 -16.04
C LEU A 301 10.10 21.61 -16.87
N ARG A 302 11.27 21.45 -16.24
CA ARG A 302 12.47 20.92 -16.90
C ARG A 302 12.23 19.53 -17.45
N ARG A 303 11.60 18.65 -16.68
CA ARG A 303 11.23 17.29 -17.13
C ARG A 303 10.35 17.34 -18.37
N ILE A 304 9.26 18.13 -18.35
CA ILE A 304 8.34 18.26 -19.48
C ILE A 304 9.06 18.79 -20.75
N ILE A 305 9.98 19.74 -20.58
CA ILE A 305 10.75 20.29 -21.70
C ILE A 305 11.66 19.20 -22.32
N VAL A 306 12.35 18.43 -21.49
CA VAL A 306 13.21 17.33 -21.94
C VAL A 306 12.41 16.27 -22.69
N ASP A 307 11.27 15.84 -22.14
CA ASP A 307 10.39 14.85 -22.75
C ASP A 307 9.89 15.33 -24.14
N LYS A 308 9.44 16.59 -24.22
CA LYS A 308 8.98 17.17 -25.49
C LYS A 308 10.11 17.36 -26.51
N ALA A 309 11.30 17.73 -26.06
CA ALA A 309 12.47 17.85 -26.94
C ALA A 309 12.89 16.48 -27.52
N ALA A 310 12.84 15.42 -26.71
CA ALA A 310 13.12 14.05 -27.17
C ALA A 310 12.12 13.59 -28.25
N VAL A 311 10.82 13.82 -28.05
CA VAL A 311 9.76 13.52 -29.04
C VAL A 311 9.96 14.36 -30.29
N GLY A 312 10.26 15.65 -30.17
CA GLY A 312 10.52 16.53 -31.33
C GLY A 312 11.75 16.09 -32.14
N ALA A 313 12.81 15.64 -31.47
CA ALA A 313 14.02 15.13 -32.15
C ALA A 313 13.71 13.84 -32.95
N GLN A 314 12.89 12.94 -32.42
CA GLN A 314 12.45 11.72 -33.14
C GLN A 314 11.64 12.05 -34.40
N LEU A 315 10.71 13.02 -34.32
CA LEU A 315 9.88 13.44 -35.46
C LEU A 315 10.66 14.13 -36.58
N HIS A 316 11.87 14.64 -36.31
CA HIS A 316 12.72 15.29 -37.31
C HIS A 316 13.85 14.38 -37.81
N SER A 317 13.93 13.13 -37.34
CA SER A 317 14.94 12.14 -37.74
C SER A 317 14.42 11.13 -38.76
N ASP A 318 13.12 11.12 -39.03
CA ASP A 318 12.41 10.37 -40.05
C ASP A 318 12.13 11.29 -41.28
#